data_accfdec857d6389c0ce8008c789a6547
#
_entry.id   accfdec857d6389c0ce8008c789a6547
#
_cell.length_a   1.000
_cell.length_b   1.000
_cell.length_c   1.000
_cell.angle_alpha   90.00
_cell.angle_beta   90.00
_cell.angle_gamma   90.00
#
_symmetry.space_group_name_H-M   'P 1'
#
loop_
_entity.id
_entity.type
_entity.pdbx_description
1 polymer ?
#
loop_
_entity_poly.entity_id
_entity_poly.type
_entity_poly.pdbx_seq_one_letter_code
_entity_poly.pdbx_strand_id
1 'polypeptide(L)'
;MSEKANFGHHSTKVKQLSDMISQDIALGKYKTDTGLPSINYLSKTYNVSRDTVFKAFLDLREKRLIDSTPGKGYYVINRQKNILLLLDEYSAFKNTLYNSFIKKLSQSYKVDLWFHQYNERIFNIIMHDAIGRYNYYVVMNFDNEKFSPLLNKITPS
;
A
#
# COMPACT_ATOMS: atom_id res chain seq x y z
N MET A 1 -19.43 -22.67 -7.08
CA MET A 1 -20.16 -22.64 -5.80
C MET A 1 -20.27 -21.18 -5.40
N SER A 2 -21.49 -20.61 -5.44
CA SER A 2 -21.70 -19.21 -5.02
C SER A 2 -21.81 -19.17 -3.51
N GLU A 3 -20.79 -18.62 -2.84
CA GLU A 3 -20.89 -18.26 -1.43
C GLU A 3 -21.97 -17.19 -1.27
N LYS A 4 -23.09 -17.57 -0.70
CA LYS A 4 -24.12 -16.62 -0.28
C LYS A 4 -23.56 -15.82 0.90
N ALA A 5 -23.26 -14.54 0.66
CA ALA A 5 -22.87 -13.63 1.73
C ALA A 5 -24.01 -13.51 2.76
N ASN A 6 -23.72 -13.94 3.99
CA ASN A 6 -24.67 -13.86 5.10
C ASN A 6 -24.52 -12.49 5.75
N PHE A 7 -25.43 -11.57 5.45
CA PHE A 7 -25.43 -10.21 6.00
C PHE A 7 -26.03 -10.22 7.42
N GLY A 8 -25.20 -10.05 8.43
CA GLY A 8 -25.62 -10.01 9.83
C GLY A 8 -26.41 -8.74 10.21
N HIS A 9 -27.17 -8.83 11.31
CA HIS A 9 -28.21 -7.85 11.72
C HIS A 9 -27.71 -6.48 12.21
N HIS A 10 -26.41 -6.22 12.39
CA HIS A 10 -25.89 -4.99 13.05
C HIS A 10 -25.25 -3.92 12.14
N SER A 11 -25.10 -4.16 10.85
CA SER A 11 -24.59 -3.14 9.91
C SER A 11 -25.39 -3.11 8.62
N THR A 12 -25.42 -1.94 7.96
CA THR A 12 -26.14 -1.82 6.69
C THR A 12 -25.51 -2.71 5.62
N LYS A 13 -26.32 -3.25 4.68
CA LYS A 13 -25.83 -4.05 3.54
C LYS A 13 -24.72 -3.34 2.75
N VAL A 14 -24.78 -2.00 2.68
CA VAL A 14 -23.76 -1.17 2.07
C VAL A 14 -22.42 -1.33 2.78
N LYS A 15 -22.41 -1.17 4.11
CA LYS A 15 -21.20 -1.28 4.91
C LYS A 15 -20.61 -2.69 4.86
N GLN A 16 -21.44 -3.70 4.99
CA GLN A 16 -21.01 -5.11 4.92
C GLN A 16 -20.35 -5.41 3.56
N LEU A 17 -20.95 -4.96 2.47
CA LEU A 17 -20.39 -5.15 1.12
C LEU A 17 -19.08 -4.39 0.94
N SER A 18 -19.00 -3.14 1.44
CA SER A 18 -17.77 -2.35 1.42
C SER A 18 -16.66 -3.03 2.21
N ASP A 19 -16.93 -3.52 3.40
CA ASP A 19 -15.95 -4.19 4.25
C ASP A 19 -15.46 -5.51 3.61
N MET A 20 -16.35 -6.29 3.00
CA MET A 20 -15.99 -7.51 2.26
C MET A 20 -15.06 -7.21 1.09
N ILE A 21 -15.41 -6.22 0.25
CA ILE A 21 -14.56 -5.83 -0.88
C ILE A 21 -13.22 -5.27 -0.39
N SER A 22 -13.22 -4.49 0.71
CA SER A 22 -12.00 -3.97 1.33
C SER A 22 -11.06 -5.09 1.79
N GLN A 23 -11.61 -6.15 2.40
CA GLN A 23 -10.83 -7.34 2.76
C GLN A 23 -10.29 -8.08 1.53
N ASP A 24 -11.12 -8.26 0.50
CA ASP A 24 -10.70 -8.89 -0.76
C ASP A 24 -9.56 -8.12 -1.44
N ILE A 25 -9.58 -6.77 -1.38
CA ILE A 25 -8.48 -5.91 -1.83
C ILE A 25 -7.23 -6.12 -0.97
N ALA A 26 -7.37 -6.14 0.35
CA ALA A 26 -6.25 -6.33 1.28
C ALA A 26 -5.58 -7.71 1.13
N LEU A 27 -6.36 -8.74 0.79
CA LEU A 27 -5.89 -10.10 0.51
C LEU A 27 -5.32 -10.27 -0.91
N GLY A 28 -5.32 -9.20 -1.74
CA GLY A 28 -4.78 -9.24 -3.10
C GLY A 28 -5.67 -9.98 -4.10
N LYS A 29 -6.93 -10.26 -3.76
CA LYS A 29 -7.90 -10.90 -4.67
C LYS A 29 -8.20 -10.01 -5.88
N TYR A 30 -8.21 -8.71 -5.67
CA TYR A 30 -8.26 -7.70 -6.73
C TYR A 30 -6.88 -7.04 -6.83
N LYS A 31 -6.22 -7.24 -7.98
CA LYS A 31 -4.90 -6.62 -8.23
C LYS A 31 -5.05 -5.13 -8.48
N THR A 32 -4.04 -4.36 -8.10
CA THR A 32 -3.94 -2.94 -8.42
C THR A 32 -3.99 -2.70 -9.93
N ASP A 33 -4.61 -1.62 -10.32
CA ASP A 33 -4.83 -1.24 -11.72
C ASP A 33 -5.68 -2.21 -12.55
N THR A 34 -6.20 -3.29 -11.94
CA THR A 34 -7.21 -4.15 -12.58
C THR A 34 -8.61 -3.66 -12.25
N GLY A 35 -9.51 -3.78 -13.22
CA GLY A 35 -10.92 -3.42 -13.03
C GLY A 35 -11.59 -4.30 -11.97
N LEU A 36 -12.38 -3.68 -11.10
CA LEU A 36 -13.31 -4.38 -10.24
C LEU A 36 -14.46 -4.96 -11.08
N PRO A 37 -15.10 -6.03 -10.61
CA PRO A 37 -16.33 -6.53 -11.24
C PRO A 37 -17.38 -5.42 -11.34
N SER A 38 -18.18 -5.46 -12.40
CA SER A 38 -19.21 -4.44 -12.63
C SER A 38 -20.28 -4.43 -11.53
N ILE A 39 -20.92 -3.28 -11.34
CA ILE A 39 -22.05 -3.12 -10.40
C ILE A 39 -23.12 -4.18 -10.65
N ASN A 40 -23.41 -4.49 -11.93
CA ASN A 40 -24.40 -5.50 -12.29
C ASN A 40 -23.97 -6.89 -11.87
N TYR A 41 -22.70 -7.23 -12.04
CA TYR A 41 -22.15 -8.52 -11.64
C TYR A 41 -22.22 -8.68 -10.11
N LEU A 42 -21.73 -7.69 -9.36
CA LEU A 42 -21.72 -7.73 -7.89
C LEU A 42 -23.15 -7.74 -7.31
N SER A 43 -24.07 -6.98 -7.90
CA SER A 43 -25.50 -6.97 -7.53
C SER A 43 -26.10 -8.38 -7.61
N LYS A 44 -25.82 -9.12 -8.68
CA LYS A 44 -26.27 -10.50 -8.86
C LYS A 44 -25.55 -11.48 -7.92
N THR A 45 -24.23 -11.34 -7.79
CA THR A 45 -23.38 -12.25 -6.98
C THR A 45 -23.75 -12.17 -5.50
N TYR A 46 -23.96 -10.96 -4.98
CA TYR A 46 -24.25 -10.75 -3.55
C TYR A 46 -25.75 -10.61 -3.24
N ASN A 47 -26.60 -10.75 -4.24
CA ASN A 47 -28.07 -10.61 -4.10
C ASN A 47 -28.49 -9.31 -3.40
N VAL A 48 -27.95 -8.19 -3.87
CA VAL A 48 -28.23 -6.84 -3.39
C VAL A 48 -28.62 -5.93 -4.55
N SER A 49 -29.25 -4.79 -4.25
CA SER A 49 -29.61 -3.82 -5.29
C SER A 49 -28.35 -3.20 -5.92
N ARG A 50 -28.47 -2.73 -7.16
CA ARG A 50 -27.40 -1.97 -7.84
C ARG A 50 -27.03 -0.70 -7.05
N ASP A 51 -28.01 -0.05 -6.44
CA ASP A 51 -27.81 1.14 -5.58
C ASP A 51 -26.97 0.78 -4.35
N THR A 52 -27.18 -0.39 -3.74
CA THR A 52 -26.36 -0.88 -2.62
C THR A 52 -24.90 -1.07 -3.04
N VAL A 53 -24.64 -1.65 -4.21
CA VAL A 53 -23.26 -1.80 -4.74
C VAL A 53 -22.66 -0.44 -5.04
N PHE A 54 -23.40 0.45 -5.66
CA PHE A 54 -22.93 1.81 -5.98
C PHE A 54 -22.53 2.57 -4.72
N LYS A 55 -23.37 2.55 -3.67
CA LYS A 55 -23.06 3.17 -2.37
C LYS A 55 -21.84 2.55 -1.69
N ALA A 56 -21.68 1.22 -1.78
CA ALA A 56 -20.48 0.55 -1.30
C ALA A 56 -19.22 1.00 -2.05
N PHE A 57 -19.31 1.22 -3.36
CA PHE A 57 -18.22 1.76 -4.16
C PHE A 57 -17.91 3.22 -3.82
N LEU A 58 -18.90 4.05 -3.49
CA LEU A 58 -18.67 5.42 -3.00
C LEU A 58 -17.89 5.38 -1.67
N ASP A 59 -18.30 4.55 -0.72
CA ASP A 59 -17.58 4.38 0.56
C ASP A 59 -16.12 3.90 0.35
N LEU A 60 -15.90 2.97 -0.57
CA LEU A 60 -14.55 2.52 -0.93
C LEU A 60 -13.72 3.62 -1.60
N ARG A 61 -14.34 4.51 -2.39
CA ARG A 61 -13.67 5.69 -2.96
C ARG A 61 -13.31 6.72 -1.89
N GLU A 62 -14.20 7.00 -0.95
CA GLU A 62 -13.91 7.88 0.20
C GLU A 62 -12.74 7.34 1.02
N LYS A 63 -12.69 6.03 1.21
CA LYS A 63 -11.53 5.32 1.82
C LYS A 63 -10.30 5.31 0.91
N ARG A 64 -10.38 5.84 -0.30
CA ARG A 64 -9.34 5.83 -1.33
C ARG A 64 -8.77 4.42 -1.59
N LEU A 65 -9.59 3.39 -1.56
CA LEU A 65 -9.24 2.02 -1.92
C LEU A 65 -9.43 1.75 -3.40
N ILE A 66 -10.40 2.43 -4.01
CA ILE A 66 -10.73 2.33 -5.42
C ILE A 66 -10.91 3.71 -6.05
N ASP A 67 -10.82 3.78 -7.36
CA ASP A 67 -11.22 4.93 -8.15
C ASP A 67 -11.95 4.49 -9.40
N SER A 68 -12.46 5.43 -10.19
CA SER A 68 -13.17 5.15 -11.43
C SER A 68 -12.69 6.03 -12.56
N THR A 69 -12.61 5.46 -13.76
CA THR A 69 -12.34 6.21 -14.99
C THR A 69 -13.47 5.98 -15.98
N PRO A 70 -13.98 7.04 -16.63
CA PRO A 70 -14.97 6.91 -17.69
C PRO A 70 -14.52 5.87 -18.74
N GLY A 71 -15.40 4.94 -19.09
CA GLY A 71 -15.12 3.87 -20.05
C GLY A 71 -14.34 2.66 -19.51
N LYS A 72 -13.61 2.77 -18.37
CA LYS A 72 -12.89 1.65 -17.74
C LYS A 72 -13.60 1.06 -16.52
N GLY A 73 -14.53 1.82 -15.91
CA GLY A 73 -15.20 1.40 -14.68
C GLY A 73 -14.38 1.67 -13.43
N TYR A 74 -14.64 0.89 -12.38
CA TYR A 74 -13.95 0.99 -11.08
C TYR A 74 -12.73 0.09 -11.04
N TYR A 75 -11.65 0.57 -10.41
CA TYR A 75 -10.38 -0.16 -10.25
C TYR A 75 -9.75 0.10 -8.89
N VAL A 76 -8.92 -0.83 -8.43
CA VAL A 76 -8.19 -0.73 -7.17
C VAL A 76 -7.04 0.25 -7.32
N ILE A 77 -6.99 1.25 -6.44
CA ILE A 77 -5.88 2.22 -6.42
C ILE A 77 -4.62 1.52 -5.90
N ASN A 78 -3.52 1.73 -6.61
CA ASN A 78 -2.22 1.32 -6.11
C ASN A 78 -1.85 2.21 -4.91
N ARG A 79 -1.99 1.65 -3.70
CA ARG A 79 -1.52 2.27 -2.45
C ARG A 79 -0.18 1.72 -2.00
N GLN A 80 0.57 1.15 -2.93
CA GLN A 80 1.90 0.67 -2.61
C GLN A 80 2.74 1.84 -2.10
N LYS A 81 3.08 1.80 -0.82
CA LYS A 81 3.96 2.77 -0.18
C LYS A 81 5.38 2.30 -0.33
N ASN A 82 6.23 3.17 -0.83
CA ASN A 82 7.64 2.88 -1.02
C ASN A 82 8.42 3.24 0.23
N ILE A 83 9.25 2.33 0.70
CA ILE A 83 10.15 2.52 1.84
C ILE A 83 11.58 2.49 1.30
N LEU A 84 12.35 3.52 1.55
CA LEU A 84 13.80 3.46 1.41
C LEU A 84 14.38 2.85 2.69
N LEU A 85 15.11 1.75 2.56
CA LEU A 85 15.94 1.19 3.62
C LEU A 85 17.41 1.39 3.22
N LEU A 86 18.06 2.40 3.78
CA LEU A 86 19.45 2.74 3.52
C LEU A 86 20.31 2.31 4.71
N LEU A 87 21.15 1.31 4.48
CA LEU A 87 22.03 0.75 5.49
C LEU A 87 23.49 1.12 5.19
N ASP A 88 24.34 0.96 6.16
CA ASP A 88 25.79 1.22 6.04
C ASP A 88 26.47 0.20 5.13
N GLU A 89 26.54 -1.06 5.52
CA GLU A 89 27.16 -2.13 4.74
C GLU A 89 26.35 -3.43 4.82
N TYR A 90 26.60 -4.33 3.88
CA TYR A 90 26.03 -5.67 3.90
C TYR A 90 26.69 -6.52 4.99
N SER A 91 25.87 -7.19 5.79
CA SER A 91 26.30 -8.22 6.73
C SER A 91 25.21 -9.28 6.90
N ALA A 92 25.59 -10.46 7.39
CA ALA A 92 24.64 -11.55 7.67
C ALA A 92 23.55 -11.12 8.67
N PHE A 93 23.91 -10.30 9.67
CA PHE A 93 22.97 -9.71 10.62
C PHE A 93 21.95 -8.80 9.92
N LYS A 94 22.42 -7.90 9.05
CA LYS A 94 21.55 -6.97 8.33
C LYS A 94 20.66 -7.68 7.31
N ASN A 95 21.14 -8.76 6.71
CA ASN A 95 20.30 -9.61 5.87
C ASN A 95 19.18 -10.28 6.69
N THR A 96 19.47 -10.75 7.89
CA THR A 96 18.45 -11.30 8.80
C THR A 96 17.44 -10.22 9.24
N LEU A 97 17.92 -9.02 9.54
CA LEU A 97 17.09 -7.85 9.88
C LEU A 97 16.16 -7.51 8.71
N TYR A 98 16.69 -7.40 7.50
CA TYR A 98 15.91 -7.13 6.28
C TYR A 98 14.82 -8.18 6.06
N ASN A 99 15.17 -9.46 6.10
CA ASN A 99 14.22 -10.54 5.91
C ASN A 99 13.12 -10.53 6.98
N SER A 100 13.46 -10.24 8.23
CA SER A 100 12.50 -10.11 9.34
C SER A 100 11.58 -8.90 9.15
N PHE A 101 12.12 -7.79 8.66
CA PHE A 101 11.39 -6.58 8.34
C PHE A 101 10.38 -6.82 7.22
N ILE A 102 10.82 -7.41 6.09
CA ILE A 102 9.94 -7.73 4.95
C ILE A 102 8.81 -8.68 5.35
N LYS A 103 9.08 -9.70 6.15
CA LYS A 103 8.05 -10.65 6.61
C LYS A 103 6.93 -10.01 7.43
N LYS A 104 7.24 -8.91 8.13
CA LYS A 104 6.26 -8.18 8.96
C LYS A 104 5.49 -7.11 8.19
N LEU A 105 5.97 -6.72 7.02
CA LEU A 105 5.29 -5.73 6.20
C LEU A 105 4.13 -6.35 5.42
N SER A 106 3.04 -5.61 5.28
CA SER A 106 1.95 -5.99 4.38
C SER A 106 2.38 -5.82 2.92
N GLN A 107 1.65 -6.46 2.00
CA GLN A 107 1.87 -6.33 0.54
C GLN A 107 1.70 -4.89 0.02
N SER A 108 1.14 -4.00 0.85
CA SER A 108 1.00 -2.57 0.53
C SER A 108 2.31 -1.79 0.59
N TYR A 109 3.41 -2.41 0.99
CA TYR A 109 4.71 -1.76 1.08
C TYR A 109 5.70 -2.41 0.12
N LYS A 110 6.47 -1.57 -0.56
CA LYS A 110 7.65 -1.97 -1.33
C LYS A 110 8.88 -1.38 -0.65
N VAL A 111 9.91 -2.21 -0.42
CA VAL A 111 11.15 -1.79 0.20
C VAL A 111 12.26 -1.84 -0.82
N ASP A 112 12.90 -0.70 -1.06
CA ASP A 112 14.13 -0.61 -1.83
C ASP A 112 15.30 -0.53 -0.84
N LEU A 113 16.21 -1.52 -0.91
CA LEU A 113 17.37 -1.64 -0.03
C LEU A 113 18.61 -1.13 -0.72
N TRP A 114 19.31 -0.19 -0.08
CA TRP A 114 20.56 0.41 -0.55
C TRP A 114 21.62 0.39 0.54
N PHE A 115 22.90 0.47 0.14
CA PHE A 115 24.04 0.50 1.03
C PHE A 115 24.97 1.67 0.67
N HIS A 116 25.38 2.44 1.67
CA HIS A 116 26.30 3.59 1.47
C HIS A 116 27.75 3.26 1.86
N GLN A 117 28.02 2.10 2.46
CA GLN A 117 29.35 1.59 2.80
C GLN A 117 30.21 2.59 3.60
N TYR A 118 29.62 3.27 4.58
CA TYR A 118 30.25 4.34 5.37
C TYR A 118 30.81 5.49 4.52
N ASN A 119 30.37 5.63 3.27
CA ASN A 119 30.83 6.62 2.34
C ASN A 119 29.83 7.79 2.25
N GLU A 120 30.22 8.96 2.76
CA GLU A 120 29.38 10.16 2.76
C GLU A 120 28.94 10.57 1.34
N ARG A 121 29.81 10.45 0.35
CA ARG A 121 29.49 10.81 -1.03
C ARG A 121 28.41 9.89 -1.60
N ILE A 122 28.52 8.58 -1.38
CA ILE A 122 27.51 7.61 -1.82
C ILE A 122 26.19 7.86 -1.09
N PHE A 123 26.24 8.07 0.22
CA PHE A 123 25.08 8.44 1.04
C PHE A 123 24.36 9.66 0.46
N ASN A 124 25.10 10.73 0.19
CA ASN A 124 24.53 11.97 -0.34
C ASN A 124 23.91 11.78 -1.73
N ILE A 125 24.54 11.01 -2.62
CA ILE A 125 23.99 10.69 -3.95
C ILE A 125 22.66 9.95 -3.81
N ILE A 126 22.61 8.89 -2.99
CA ILE A 126 21.40 8.10 -2.77
C ILE A 126 20.29 8.98 -2.18
N MET A 127 20.60 9.77 -1.14
CA MET A 127 19.61 10.63 -0.50
C MET A 127 19.08 11.73 -1.40
N HIS A 128 19.95 12.35 -2.22
CA HIS A 128 19.50 13.35 -3.20
C HIS A 128 18.52 12.79 -4.22
N ASP A 129 18.76 11.56 -4.69
CA ASP A 129 17.84 10.88 -5.62
C ASP A 129 16.56 10.40 -4.93
N ALA A 130 16.64 10.04 -3.65
CA ALA A 130 15.54 9.42 -2.90
C ALA A 130 14.54 10.43 -2.32
N ILE A 131 14.98 11.65 -1.95
CA ILE A 131 14.10 12.63 -1.31
C ILE A 131 12.92 12.96 -2.20
N GLY A 132 11.69 12.83 -1.64
CA GLY A 132 10.43 13.05 -2.35
C GLY A 132 9.92 11.84 -3.16
N ARG A 133 10.69 10.74 -3.28
CA ARG A 133 10.29 9.53 -4.04
C ARG A 133 9.73 8.40 -3.15
N TYR A 134 10.02 8.45 -1.87
CA TYR A 134 9.60 7.43 -0.89
C TYR A 134 8.62 8.01 0.12
N ASN A 135 7.73 7.17 0.60
CA ASN A 135 6.79 7.53 1.67
C ASN A 135 7.45 7.42 3.06
N TYR A 136 8.41 6.51 3.19
CA TYR A 136 9.14 6.28 4.43
C TYR A 136 10.63 6.11 4.17
N TYR A 137 11.44 6.56 5.13
CA TYR A 137 12.88 6.48 5.10
C TYR A 137 13.36 5.83 6.39
N VAL A 138 14.05 4.70 6.26
CA VAL A 138 14.77 4.03 7.34
C VAL A 138 16.23 4.11 6.99
N VAL A 139 16.97 4.95 7.70
CA VAL A 139 18.32 5.34 7.32
C VAL A 139 19.29 5.08 8.46
N MET A 140 20.32 4.27 8.21
CA MET A 140 21.53 4.25 9.02
C MET A 140 22.43 5.37 8.52
N ASN A 141 22.85 6.25 9.44
CA ASN A 141 23.73 7.34 9.09
C ASN A 141 25.15 6.85 8.75
N PHE A 142 25.87 7.58 7.93
CA PHE A 142 27.23 7.23 7.53
C PHE A 142 28.28 7.54 8.62
N ASP A 143 27.93 8.39 9.59
CA ASP A 143 28.76 8.82 10.71
C ASP A 143 27.94 8.73 12.01
N ASN A 144 28.59 8.32 13.10
CA ASN A 144 27.96 8.21 14.41
C ASN A 144 27.87 9.57 15.14
N GLU A 145 28.66 10.56 14.74
CA GLU A 145 28.75 11.84 15.43
C GLU A 145 27.94 12.96 14.75
N LYS A 146 27.77 12.89 13.43
CA LYS A 146 27.11 13.95 12.64
C LYS A 146 26.00 13.41 11.76
N PHE A 147 24.78 13.88 11.99
CA PHE A 147 23.67 13.60 11.09
C PHE A 147 23.77 14.42 9.81
N SER A 148 23.49 13.78 8.66
CA SER A 148 23.46 14.48 7.39
C SER A 148 22.36 15.56 7.37
N PRO A 149 22.66 16.80 6.95
CA PRO A 149 21.66 17.86 6.78
C PRO A 149 20.54 17.48 5.79
N LEU A 150 20.79 16.49 4.91
CA LEU A 150 19.79 16.00 3.96
C LEU A 150 18.60 15.33 4.65
N LEU A 151 18.79 14.77 5.85
CA LEU A 151 17.70 14.16 6.62
C LEU A 151 16.63 15.19 7.01
N ASN A 152 17.01 16.46 7.20
CA ASN A 152 16.08 17.55 7.50
C ASN A 152 15.19 17.94 6.30
N LYS A 153 15.54 17.49 5.09
CA LYS A 153 14.75 17.73 3.87
C LYS A 153 13.63 16.69 3.67
N ILE A 154 13.61 15.65 4.51
CA ILE A 154 12.54 14.65 4.47
C ILE A 154 11.33 15.26 5.18
N THR A 155 10.34 15.71 4.41
CA THR A 155 9.08 16.21 4.96
C THR A 155 8.11 15.05 5.17
N PRO A 156 7.40 15.00 6.32
CA PRO A 156 6.30 14.05 6.49
C PRO A 156 5.24 14.27 5.40
N SER A 157 4.81 13.21 4.75
CA SER A 157 3.71 13.21 3.76
C SER A 157 2.38 12.97 4.44
#